data_122afafdd553dbc528edd805b432151a
#
_entry.id   122afafdd553dbc528edd805b432151a
#
_cell.length_a   1.000
_cell.length_b   1.000
_cell.length_c   1.000
_cell.angle_alpha   90.00
_cell.angle_beta   90.00
_cell.angle_gamma   90.00
#
_symmetry.space_group_name_H-M   'P 1'
#
loop_
_entity.id
_entity.type
_entity.pdbx_description
1 polymer ?
#
loop_
_entity_poly.entity_id
_entity_poly.type
_entity_poly.pdbx_seq_one_letter_code
_entity_poly.pdbx_strand_id
1 'polypeptide(L)'
;DELLPNLQYGFDYKMIEKNFRPILDDMIGEHNVTGCFLQRSIVPLNIHSDWENNPNEDTPGYAVLFPLQLDGDAHTIVFKETSHDKHPNDSNKITNYKFSNEDLKLLGHVPEFRLQRVSEPKKIKWVLGDAIVWKRAHFHCSDNFLTGDTKYKDSLVLFTTK
;
A
#
# COMPACT_ATOMS: atom_id res chain seq x y z
N ASP A 1 -9.11 -20.64 16.30
CA ASP A 1 -9.59 -19.47 15.53
C ASP A 1 -8.37 -18.65 15.15
N GLU A 2 -7.85 -18.88 13.91
CA GLU A 2 -6.86 -17.98 13.34
C GLU A 2 -7.57 -16.64 13.06
N LEU A 3 -7.31 -15.67 13.90
CA LEU A 3 -7.71 -14.29 13.63
C LEU A 3 -7.03 -13.88 12.34
N LEU A 4 -7.83 -13.63 11.31
CA LEU A 4 -7.31 -13.04 10.07
C LEU A 4 -6.57 -11.75 10.47
N PRO A 5 -5.28 -11.65 10.17
CA PRO A 5 -4.42 -10.58 10.70
C PRO A 5 -4.81 -9.18 10.23
N ASN A 6 -5.66 -9.10 9.21
CA ASN A 6 -6.22 -7.86 8.70
C ASN A 6 -7.64 -8.11 8.24
N LEU A 7 -8.57 -7.26 8.69
CA LEU A 7 -9.98 -7.34 8.30
C LEU A 7 -10.19 -6.42 7.09
N GLN A 8 -10.83 -6.96 6.06
CA GLN A 8 -11.24 -6.19 4.87
C GLN A 8 -12.75 -6.37 4.65
N TYR A 9 -13.43 -5.24 4.44
CA TYR A 9 -14.86 -5.20 4.12
C TYR A 9 -15.03 -4.52 2.77
N GLY A 10 -15.41 -5.30 1.75
CA GLY A 10 -15.73 -4.77 0.44
C GLY A 10 -17.00 -3.92 0.45
N PHE A 11 -17.01 -2.89 -0.36
CA PHE A 11 -18.17 -2.03 -0.59
C PHE A 11 -18.61 -2.07 -2.04
N ASP A 12 -19.87 -1.69 -2.26
CA ASP A 12 -20.30 -1.29 -3.60
C ASP A 12 -19.54 0.01 -3.97
N TYR A 13 -18.53 -0.14 -4.81
CA TYR A 13 -17.68 0.96 -5.26
C TYR A 13 -18.44 2.05 -6.01
N LYS A 14 -19.65 1.76 -6.57
CA LYS A 14 -20.48 2.76 -7.26
C LYS A 14 -20.93 3.89 -6.34
N MET A 15 -21.19 3.59 -5.07
CA MET A 15 -21.52 4.61 -4.08
C MET A 15 -20.31 5.52 -3.81
N ILE A 16 -19.14 4.92 -3.66
CA ILE A 16 -17.88 5.65 -3.46
C ILE A 16 -17.54 6.47 -4.70
N GLU A 17 -17.62 5.85 -5.88
CA GLU A 17 -17.37 6.51 -7.15
C GLU A 17 -18.23 7.77 -7.32
N LYS A 18 -19.54 7.66 -7.06
CA LYS A 18 -20.45 8.79 -7.16
C LYS A 18 -20.07 9.98 -6.28
N ASN A 19 -19.61 9.73 -5.05
CA ASN A 19 -19.36 10.78 -4.07
C ASN A 19 -17.90 11.29 -4.12
N PHE A 20 -16.94 10.45 -4.49
CA PHE A 20 -15.52 10.77 -4.48
C PHE A 20 -14.94 11.05 -5.87
N ARG A 21 -15.68 10.77 -6.94
CA ARG A 21 -15.20 10.96 -8.32
C ARG A 21 -14.57 12.34 -8.57
N PRO A 22 -15.20 13.46 -8.19
CA PRO A 22 -14.60 14.77 -8.43
C PRO A 22 -13.25 14.95 -7.74
N ILE A 23 -13.10 14.41 -6.53
CA ILE A 23 -11.86 14.44 -5.76
C ILE A 23 -10.81 13.54 -6.42
N LEU A 24 -11.21 12.35 -6.83
CA LEU A 24 -10.31 11.40 -7.50
C LEU A 24 -9.85 11.91 -8.87
N ASP A 25 -10.75 12.50 -9.66
CA ASP A 25 -10.41 13.10 -10.96
C ASP A 25 -9.39 14.23 -10.81
N ASP A 26 -9.52 15.06 -9.77
CA ASP A 26 -8.55 16.12 -9.47
C ASP A 26 -7.18 15.56 -9.04
N MET A 27 -7.18 14.45 -8.29
CA MET A 27 -5.96 13.85 -7.75
C MET A 27 -5.18 13.00 -8.76
N ILE A 28 -5.89 12.20 -9.57
CA ILE A 28 -5.29 11.14 -10.41
C ILE A 28 -5.72 11.20 -11.89
N GLY A 29 -6.58 12.15 -12.25
CA GLY A 29 -7.12 12.29 -13.60
C GLY A 29 -8.17 11.23 -13.94
N GLU A 30 -8.46 11.06 -15.24
CA GLU A 30 -9.41 10.07 -15.73
C GLU A 30 -9.03 8.65 -15.29
N HIS A 31 -9.98 7.93 -14.71
CA HIS A 31 -9.78 6.61 -14.14
C HIS A 31 -11.10 5.82 -14.05
N ASN A 32 -10.97 4.51 -13.84
CA ASN A 32 -12.08 3.63 -13.45
C ASN A 32 -11.77 3.02 -12.07
N VAL A 33 -12.73 3.08 -11.15
CA VAL A 33 -12.61 2.39 -9.86
C VAL A 33 -12.89 0.90 -10.07
N THR A 34 -11.97 0.05 -9.68
CA THR A 34 -12.07 -1.42 -9.83
C THR A 34 -12.23 -2.15 -8.50
N GLY A 35 -11.96 -1.49 -7.40
CA GLY A 35 -12.14 -2.05 -6.07
C GLY A 35 -12.19 -0.98 -5.00
N CYS A 36 -12.94 -1.26 -3.94
CA CYS A 36 -13.04 -0.40 -2.78
C CYS A 36 -13.29 -1.26 -1.53
N PHE A 37 -12.54 -1.03 -0.47
CA PHE A 37 -12.74 -1.75 0.79
C PHE A 37 -12.26 -0.93 1.99
N LEU A 38 -12.91 -1.14 3.13
CA LEU A 38 -12.38 -0.75 4.43
C LEU A 38 -11.39 -1.81 4.89
N GLN A 39 -10.27 -1.35 5.42
CA GLN A 39 -9.26 -2.23 5.97
C GLN A 39 -8.93 -1.81 7.41
N ARG A 40 -9.03 -2.76 8.33
CA ARG A 40 -8.40 -2.68 9.65
C ARG A 40 -7.13 -3.49 9.63
N SER A 41 -5.99 -2.85 9.84
CA SER A 41 -4.69 -3.51 9.96
C SER A 41 -4.31 -3.61 11.43
N ILE A 42 -4.13 -4.82 11.92
CA ILE A 42 -3.66 -5.14 13.28
C ILE A 42 -2.25 -5.73 13.28
N VAL A 43 -1.75 -6.09 12.10
CA VAL A 43 -0.35 -6.47 11.86
C VAL A 43 0.20 -5.73 10.63
N PRO A 44 1.49 -5.41 10.61
CA PRO A 44 2.11 -4.78 9.45
C PRO A 44 2.04 -5.67 8.21
N LEU A 45 1.66 -5.09 7.09
CA LEU A 45 1.69 -5.77 5.80
C LEU A 45 3.11 -5.83 5.26
N ASN A 46 3.50 -6.99 4.77
CA ASN A 46 4.76 -7.21 4.08
C ASN A 46 4.81 -6.51 2.73
N ILE A 47 6.01 -6.45 2.13
CA ILE A 47 6.21 -5.91 0.79
C ILE A 47 5.39 -6.71 -0.23
N HIS A 48 4.55 -6.01 -0.97
CA HIS A 48 3.71 -6.51 -2.05
C HIS A 48 3.45 -5.40 -3.09
N SER A 49 2.82 -5.73 -4.20
CA SER A 49 2.18 -4.77 -5.10
C SER A 49 0.69 -5.08 -5.17
N ASP A 50 -0.12 -4.05 -5.42
CA ASP A 50 -1.56 -4.21 -5.61
C ASP A 50 -1.93 -4.61 -7.05
N TRP A 51 -0.94 -4.79 -7.88
CA TRP A 51 -1.09 -5.24 -9.24
C TRP A 51 -0.36 -6.59 -9.42
N GLU A 52 -1.11 -7.64 -9.35
CA GLU A 52 -0.69 -8.95 -9.83
C GLU A 52 -1.06 -9.01 -11.32
N ASN A 53 -0.10 -9.38 -12.18
CA ASN A 53 -0.27 -9.54 -13.62
C ASN A 53 -1.64 -10.14 -13.96
N ASN A 54 -2.67 -9.33 -13.93
CA ASN A 54 -3.98 -9.69 -14.40
C ASN A 54 -3.98 -9.42 -15.92
N PRO A 55 -3.92 -10.45 -16.76
CA PRO A 55 -3.89 -10.27 -18.21
C PRO A 55 -5.12 -9.54 -18.76
N ASN A 56 -6.13 -9.35 -17.92
CA ASN A 56 -7.36 -8.61 -18.26
C ASN A 56 -7.33 -7.14 -17.80
N GLU A 57 -6.29 -6.70 -17.10
CA GLU A 57 -6.09 -5.30 -16.72
C GLU A 57 -5.04 -4.67 -17.63
N ASP A 58 -5.47 -3.92 -18.62
CA ASP A 58 -4.60 -3.33 -19.65
C ASP A 58 -3.58 -2.33 -19.07
N THR A 59 -3.91 -1.62 -17.98
CA THR A 59 -2.98 -0.67 -17.36
C THR A 59 -3.33 -0.49 -15.88
N PRO A 60 -2.40 -0.83 -14.96
CA PRO A 60 -2.61 -0.56 -13.54
C PRO A 60 -2.69 0.94 -13.31
N GLY A 61 -3.74 1.38 -12.63
CA GLY A 61 -3.91 2.76 -12.22
C GLY A 61 -3.22 3.03 -10.88
N TYR A 62 -3.96 3.65 -10.00
CA TYR A 62 -3.51 4.07 -8.68
C TYR A 62 -4.22 3.28 -7.58
N ALA A 63 -3.51 3.09 -6.47
CA ALA A 63 -4.12 2.86 -5.17
C ALA A 63 -4.26 4.21 -4.48
N VAL A 64 -5.43 4.45 -3.90
CA VAL A 64 -5.72 5.64 -3.11
C VAL A 64 -6.15 5.17 -1.73
N LEU A 65 -5.44 5.62 -0.70
CA LEU A 65 -5.70 5.25 0.68
C LEU A 65 -6.07 6.50 1.49
N PHE A 66 -7.21 6.45 2.14
CA PHE A 66 -7.64 7.46 3.09
C PHE A 66 -7.51 6.92 4.51
N PRO A 67 -6.61 7.46 5.34
CA PRO A 67 -6.56 7.14 6.76
C PRO A 67 -7.87 7.54 7.43
N LEU A 68 -8.53 6.60 8.13
CA LEU A 68 -9.80 6.85 8.82
C LEU A 68 -9.62 6.91 10.34
N GLN A 69 -8.77 6.05 10.87
CA GLN A 69 -8.47 5.99 12.29
C GLN A 69 -7.04 5.51 12.52
N LEU A 70 -6.37 6.15 13.47
CA LEU A 70 -5.03 5.82 13.93
C LEU A 70 -5.02 5.78 15.45
N ASP A 71 -4.33 4.79 16.00
CA ASP A 71 -4.03 4.67 17.42
C ASP A 71 -2.51 4.90 17.63
N GLY A 72 -1.99 6.01 17.10
CA GLY A 72 -0.58 6.37 17.11
C GLY A 72 -0.06 6.77 15.72
N ASP A 73 1.26 6.71 15.52
CA ASP A 73 1.90 7.02 14.25
C ASP A 73 1.93 5.80 13.33
N ALA A 74 1.68 6.01 12.04
CA ALA A 74 1.80 4.99 11.01
C ALA A 74 2.25 5.58 9.67
N HIS A 75 2.87 4.73 8.85
CA HIS A 75 3.32 5.08 7.51
C HIS A 75 2.94 4.00 6.49
N THR A 76 2.78 4.42 5.24
CA THR A 76 2.92 3.57 4.07
C THR A 76 4.31 3.80 3.49
N ILE A 77 5.03 2.72 3.20
CA ILE A 77 6.37 2.78 2.61
C ILE A 77 6.25 2.28 1.17
N VAL A 78 6.58 3.15 0.21
CA VAL A 78 6.55 2.85 -1.22
C VAL A 78 7.97 2.81 -1.75
N PHE A 79 8.30 1.77 -2.51
CA PHE A 79 9.63 1.56 -3.08
C PHE A 79 9.69 2.00 -4.54
N LYS A 80 10.90 2.18 -5.05
CA LYS A 80 11.17 2.55 -6.44
C LYS A 80 10.78 1.45 -7.41
N GLU A 81 10.99 0.20 -7.04
CA GLU A 81 10.74 -0.98 -7.88
C GLU A 81 9.26 -1.22 -8.08
N THR A 82 8.94 -1.79 -9.25
CA THR A 82 7.57 -2.13 -9.64
C THR A 82 7.45 -3.62 -9.97
N SER A 83 6.23 -4.14 -9.90
CA SER A 83 5.92 -5.50 -10.32
C SER A 83 6.02 -5.73 -11.83
N HIS A 84 6.01 -4.65 -12.65
CA HIS A 84 6.30 -4.74 -14.07
C HIS A 84 7.74 -5.13 -14.37
N ASP A 85 8.65 -4.64 -13.52
CA ASP A 85 10.08 -4.88 -13.72
C ASP A 85 10.47 -6.28 -13.28
N LYS A 86 9.68 -6.90 -12.38
CA LYS A 86 9.94 -8.25 -11.85
C LYS A 86 8.87 -8.74 -10.90
N HIS A 87 8.73 -10.07 -10.89
CA HIS A 87 8.04 -10.77 -9.81
C HIS A 87 8.87 -10.62 -8.52
N PRO A 88 8.25 -10.39 -7.33
CA PRO A 88 8.99 -10.31 -6.05
C PRO A 88 9.74 -11.60 -5.72
N ASN A 89 9.43 -12.69 -6.42
CA ASN A 89 10.12 -13.97 -6.32
C ASN A 89 11.21 -14.19 -7.39
N ASP A 90 11.46 -13.22 -8.28
CA ASP A 90 12.52 -13.34 -9.27
C ASP A 90 13.87 -13.20 -8.58
N SER A 91 14.57 -14.33 -8.42
CA SER A 91 15.81 -14.48 -7.65
C SER A 91 17.00 -13.69 -8.21
N ASN A 92 16.85 -13.01 -9.35
CA ASN A 92 17.96 -12.53 -10.16
C ASN A 92 18.31 -11.06 -10.02
N LYS A 93 17.62 -10.26 -9.21
CA LYS A 93 18.00 -8.87 -8.96
C LYS A 93 17.98 -8.51 -7.47
N ILE A 94 19.11 -8.72 -6.85
CA ILE A 94 19.42 -8.15 -5.56
C ILE A 94 19.82 -6.68 -5.80
N THR A 95 19.17 -5.76 -5.10
CA THR A 95 19.62 -4.38 -5.01
C THR A 95 20.76 -4.34 -4.00
N ASN A 96 21.84 -3.63 -4.31
CA ASN A 96 22.89 -3.36 -3.31
C ASN A 96 22.53 -2.12 -2.46
N TYR A 97 21.23 -1.82 -2.33
CA TYR A 97 20.79 -0.66 -1.57
C TYR A 97 21.02 -0.88 -0.07
N LYS A 98 21.58 0.12 0.58
CA LYS A 98 21.85 0.10 2.02
C LYS A 98 20.80 0.96 2.72
N PHE A 99 19.87 0.29 3.39
CA PHE A 99 18.90 0.97 4.23
C PHE A 99 19.59 1.64 5.42
N SER A 100 19.10 2.81 5.80
CA SER A 100 19.50 3.46 7.04
C SER A 100 18.99 2.68 8.26
N ASN A 101 19.59 2.90 9.43
CA ASN A 101 19.08 2.30 10.67
C ASN A 101 17.64 2.70 10.97
N GLU A 102 17.22 3.90 10.58
CA GLU A 102 15.84 4.37 10.73
C GLU A 102 14.90 3.59 9.81
N ASP A 103 15.29 3.37 8.53
CA ASP A 103 14.49 2.57 7.61
C ASP A 103 14.37 1.13 8.11
N LEU A 104 15.46 0.52 8.58
CA LEU A 104 15.46 -0.85 9.12
C LEU A 104 14.57 -0.98 10.36
N LYS A 105 14.47 0.05 11.20
CA LYS A 105 13.55 0.06 12.34
C LYS A 105 12.09 0.01 11.86
N LEU A 106 11.75 0.80 10.85
CA LEU A 106 10.40 0.81 10.27
C LEU A 106 10.07 -0.47 9.46
N LEU A 107 11.08 -1.13 8.93
CA LEU A 107 10.96 -2.32 8.09
C LEU A 107 11.26 -3.63 8.84
N GLY A 108 11.41 -3.60 10.16
CA GLY A 108 11.85 -4.74 10.96
C GLY A 108 10.93 -5.98 10.93
N HIS A 109 9.71 -5.86 10.42
CA HIS A 109 8.80 -6.98 10.17
C HIS A 109 9.00 -7.62 8.79
N VAL A 110 9.78 -6.97 7.90
CA VAL A 110 9.99 -7.42 6.52
C VAL A 110 11.15 -8.40 6.48
N PRO A 111 10.98 -9.62 5.92
CA PRO A 111 12.07 -10.56 5.75
C PRO A 111 13.21 -9.99 4.90
N GLU A 112 14.47 -10.29 5.28
CA GLU A 112 15.66 -9.77 4.62
C GLU A 112 15.69 -10.03 3.11
N PHE A 113 15.28 -11.23 2.67
CA PHE A 113 15.27 -11.57 1.25
C PHE A 113 14.32 -10.69 0.41
N ARG A 114 13.31 -10.04 1.03
CA ARG A 114 12.45 -9.07 0.37
C ARG A 114 13.10 -7.69 0.35
N LEU A 115 13.77 -7.29 1.44
CA LEU A 115 14.50 -6.03 1.50
C LEU A 115 15.62 -5.97 0.47
N GLN A 116 16.29 -7.10 0.20
CA GLN A 116 17.33 -7.16 -0.83
C GLN A 116 16.84 -6.88 -2.25
N ARG A 117 15.54 -6.79 -2.48
CA ARG A 117 14.93 -6.62 -3.81
C ARG A 117 14.34 -5.25 -4.06
N VAL A 118 14.34 -4.40 -3.08
CA VAL A 118 13.77 -3.05 -3.13
C VAL A 118 14.80 -2.02 -2.71
N SER A 119 14.58 -0.77 -3.12
CA SER A 119 15.47 0.35 -2.83
C SER A 119 14.67 1.64 -2.63
N GLU A 120 15.35 2.66 -2.16
CA GLU A 120 14.85 4.03 -2.08
C GLU A 120 13.43 4.11 -1.45
N PRO A 121 13.26 3.71 -0.17
CA PRO A 121 11.96 3.73 0.49
C PRO A 121 11.46 5.17 0.65
N LYS A 122 10.26 5.44 0.13
CA LYS A 122 9.54 6.69 0.37
C LYS A 122 8.56 6.47 1.52
N LYS A 123 8.83 7.06 2.66
CA LYS A 123 7.98 7.01 3.85
C LYS A 123 6.87 8.06 3.74
N ILE A 124 5.63 7.66 3.77
CA ILE A 124 4.46 8.54 3.69
C ILE A 124 3.69 8.39 5.00
N LYS A 125 3.75 9.43 5.83
CA LYS A 125 3.03 9.45 7.11
C LYS A 125 1.53 9.47 6.87
N TRP A 126 0.79 8.71 7.67
CA TRP A 126 -0.66 8.78 7.68
C TRP A 126 -1.13 10.00 8.45
N VAL A 127 -1.99 10.80 7.81
CA VAL A 127 -2.65 11.98 8.40
C VAL A 127 -4.14 11.84 8.14
N LEU A 128 -4.94 11.93 9.20
CA LEU A 128 -6.40 11.88 9.07
C LEU A 128 -6.89 13.05 8.24
N GLY A 129 -7.73 12.78 7.26
CA GLY A 129 -8.24 13.77 6.32
C GLY A 129 -7.41 13.95 5.04
N ASP A 130 -6.21 13.37 4.99
CA ASP A 130 -5.40 13.33 3.78
C ASP A 130 -5.68 12.07 2.94
N ALA A 131 -5.17 12.07 1.71
CA ALA A 131 -5.14 10.90 0.86
C ALA A 131 -3.69 10.55 0.49
N ILE A 132 -3.37 9.27 0.52
CA ILE A 132 -2.09 8.73 0.07
C ILE A 132 -2.32 8.04 -1.27
N VAL A 133 -1.54 8.43 -2.29
CA VAL A 133 -1.69 7.92 -3.66
C VAL A 133 -0.37 7.34 -4.14
N TRP A 134 -0.42 6.14 -4.71
CA TRP A 134 0.71 5.54 -5.41
C TRP A 134 0.25 4.71 -6.61
N LYS A 135 1.13 4.48 -7.58
CA LYS A 135 0.83 3.57 -8.68
C LYS A 135 0.77 2.14 -8.16
N ARG A 136 -0.28 1.39 -8.46
CA ARG A 136 -0.52 0.02 -7.96
C ARG A 136 0.62 -0.94 -8.25
N ALA A 137 1.38 -0.70 -9.33
CA ALA A 137 2.53 -1.52 -9.69
C ALA A 137 3.74 -1.37 -8.74
N HIS A 138 3.86 -0.27 -7.97
CA HIS A 138 4.97 -0.11 -7.04
C HIS A 138 4.88 -1.10 -5.88
N PHE A 139 6.03 -1.67 -5.52
CA PHE A 139 6.13 -2.39 -4.26
C PHE A 139 5.95 -1.43 -3.09
N HIS A 140 5.18 -1.87 -2.12
CA HIS A 140 4.92 -1.10 -0.92
C HIS A 140 4.63 -2.03 0.26
N CYS A 141 4.66 -1.46 1.47
CA CYS A 141 4.31 -2.14 2.70
C CYS A 141 3.81 -1.16 3.77
N SER A 142 3.29 -1.68 4.86
CA SER A 142 3.18 -0.91 6.09
C SER A 142 4.55 -0.67 6.70
N ASP A 143 4.68 0.36 7.53
CA ASP A 143 5.75 0.38 8.54
C ASP A 143 5.49 -0.65 9.64
N ASN A 144 6.49 -0.88 10.48
CA ASN A 144 6.35 -1.72 11.69
C ASN A 144 5.68 -0.94 12.82
N PHE A 145 4.43 -0.52 12.61
CA PHE A 145 3.68 0.34 13.53
C PHE A 145 3.51 -0.28 14.94
N LEU A 146 3.63 -1.60 15.09
CA LEU A 146 3.55 -2.29 16.38
C LEU A 146 4.77 -2.05 17.27
N THR A 147 5.88 -1.55 16.74
CA THR A 147 7.05 -1.17 17.56
C THR A 147 6.88 0.19 18.25
N GLY A 148 5.88 0.96 17.82
CA GLY A 148 5.37 2.13 18.51
C GLY A 148 4.18 1.74 19.39
N ASP A 149 3.37 2.72 19.75
CA ASP A 149 2.16 2.50 20.56
C ASP A 149 0.92 2.19 19.70
N THR A 150 1.07 2.12 18.39
CA THR A 150 -0.03 1.88 17.46
C THR A 150 -0.45 0.42 17.48
N LYS A 151 -1.69 0.14 17.90
CA LYS A 151 -2.24 -1.23 17.96
C LYS A 151 -2.99 -1.62 16.71
N TYR A 152 -3.60 -0.66 16.04
CA TYR A 152 -4.32 -0.85 14.78
C TYR A 152 -4.39 0.45 13.98
N LYS A 153 -4.71 0.32 12.72
CA LYS A 153 -5.01 1.44 11.82
C LYS A 153 -6.12 1.08 10.85
N ASP A 154 -7.03 2.01 10.63
CA ASP A 154 -8.16 1.85 9.71
C ASP A 154 -7.99 2.76 8.51
N SER A 155 -8.32 2.25 7.34
CA SER A 155 -8.28 2.98 6.09
C SER A 155 -9.42 2.59 5.15
N LEU A 156 -9.80 3.53 4.28
CA LEU A 156 -10.53 3.24 3.05
C LEU A 156 -9.49 3.14 1.94
N VAL A 157 -9.53 2.05 1.19
CA VAL A 157 -8.63 1.82 0.05
C VAL A 157 -9.44 1.69 -1.23
N LEU A 158 -9.02 2.39 -2.26
CA LEU A 158 -9.58 2.29 -3.60
C LEU A 158 -8.50 1.85 -4.59
N PHE A 159 -8.87 0.97 -5.50
CA PHE A 159 -8.06 0.59 -6.64
C PHE A 159 -8.66 1.12 -7.93
N THR A 160 -7.80 1.64 -8.80
CA THR A 160 -8.21 2.17 -10.10
C THR A 160 -7.45 1.53 -11.24
N THR A 161 -8.00 1.64 -12.45
CA THR A 161 -7.31 1.44 -13.73
C THR A 161 -7.40 2.72 -14.55
N LYS A 162 -6.53 2.86 -15.53
CA LYS A 162 -6.63 3.89 -16.55
C LYS A 162 -7.56 3.46 -17.66
#